data_2a1532aa5aac4a49beaee9145144fad0
#
_entry.id   2a1532aa5aac4a49beaee9145144fad0
#
_cell.length_a   1.000
_cell.length_b   1.000
_cell.length_c   1.000
_cell.angle_alpha   90.00
_cell.angle_beta   90.00
_cell.angle_gamma   90.00
#
_symmetry.space_group_name_H-M   'P 1'
#
loop_
_entity.id
_entity.type
_entity.pdbx_description
1 polymer ?
#
loop_
_entity_poly.entity_id
_entity_poly.type
_entity_poly.pdbx_seq_one_letter_code
_entity_poly.pdbx_strand_id
1 'polypeptide(L)'
;YLRHVHIKDCRVISRLPPRTEPVLYGHGVMDISGILTALDQVGFEGYVCDEYEKYWYPDLLPDPESGMKHNIETLLRMLRSIGSLPDYCRR
;
A
#
# COMPACT_ATOMS: atom_id res chain seq x y z
N TYR A 1 -14.85 -9.14 -11.82
CA TYR A 1 -15.12 -7.70 -11.67
C TYR A 1 -14.52 -7.19 -10.37
N LEU A 2 -13.40 -6.49 -10.47
CA LEU A 2 -12.60 -6.08 -9.33
C LEU A 2 -13.06 -4.72 -8.80
N ARG A 3 -13.45 -4.64 -7.53
CA ARG A 3 -13.92 -3.40 -6.89
C ARG A 3 -13.12 -2.99 -5.65
N HIS A 4 -12.44 -3.93 -5.04
CA HIS A 4 -11.63 -3.70 -3.86
C HIS A 4 -10.24 -4.27 -4.04
N VAL A 5 -9.23 -3.52 -3.65
CA VAL A 5 -7.85 -3.97 -3.61
C VAL A 5 -7.29 -3.66 -2.23
N HIS A 6 -6.71 -4.64 -1.58
CA HIS A 6 -5.96 -4.44 -0.34
C HIS A 6 -4.48 -4.37 -0.67
N ILE A 7 -3.81 -3.36 -0.16
CA ILE A 7 -2.38 -3.17 -0.37
C ILE A 7 -1.65 -3.26 0.96
N LYS A 8 -0.55 -3.98 0.95
CA LYS A 8 0.39 -4.02 2.06
C LYS A 8 1.80 -4.10 1.52
N ASP A 9 2.75 -3.68 2.34
CA ASP A 9 4.16 -3.85 2.03
C ASP A 9 4.78 -4.77 3.08
N CYS A 10 5.83 -5.47 2.70
CA CYS A 10 6.50 -6.42 3.59
C CYS A 10 7.98 -6.50 3.27
N ARG A 11 8.75 -6.98 4.25
CA ARG A 11 10.14 -7.36 4.04
C ARG A 11 10.27 -8.88 4.17
N VAL A 12 11.19 -9.46 3.43
CA VAL A 12 11.46 -10.89 3.48
C VAL A 12 12.45 -11.17 4.61
N ILE A 13 12.04 -12.01 5.56
CA ILE A 13 12.87 -12.43 6.69
C ILE A 13 13.61 -13.72 6.33
N SER A 14 12.92 -14.63 5.66
CA SER A 14 13.47 -15.91 5.26
C SER A 14 12.78 -16.38 3.98
N ARG A 15 13.55 -17.04 3.10
CA ARG A 15 13.01 -17.62 1.87
C ARG A 15 12.67 -19.09 2.03
N LEU A 16 13.31 -19.77 2.97
CA LEU A 16 13.10 -21.18 3.20
C LEU A 16 13.28 -21.50 4.69
N PRO A 17 12.18 -21.69 5.44
CA PRO A 17 10.79 -21.51 5.02
C PRO A 17 10.47 -20.05 4.71
N PRO A 18 9.48 -19.77 3.85
CA PRO A 18 9.14 -18.40 3.50
C PRO A 18 8.51 -17.66 4.69
N ARG A 19 9.08 -16.51 5.05
CA ARG A 19 8.59 -15.66 6.13
C ARG A 19 8.73 -14.20 5.74
N THR A 20 7.69 -13.43 6.03
CA THR A 20 7.67 -12.00 5.81
C THR A 20 7.22 -11.26 7.06
N GLU A 21 7.57 -9.98 7.15
CA GLU A 21 7.07 -9.09 8.19
C GLU A 21 6.48 -7.84 7.53
N PRO A 22 5.38 -7.28 8.09
CA PRO A 22 4.81 -6.06 7.54
C PRO A 22 5.71 -4.86 7.80
N VAL A 23 5.74 -3.93 6.86
CA VAL A 23 6.43 -2.64 6.99
C VAL A 23 5.53 -1.55 6.43
N LEU A 24 5.87 -0.30 6.72
CA LEU A 24 5.20 0.84 6.10
C LEU A 24 5.49 0.87 4.60
N TYR A 25 4.58 1.47 3.83
CA TYR A 25 4.72 1.55 2.37
C TYR A 25 6.04 2.23 1.97
N GLY A 26 6.70 1.61 1.02
CA GLY A 26 8.00 2.08 0.52
C GLY A 26 9.19 1.52 1.26
N HIS A 27 8.99 0.84 2.40
CA HIS A 27 10.07 0.28 3.20
C HIS A 27 10.31 -1.22 2.95
N GLY A 28 9.50 -1.81 2.08
CA GLY A 28 9.56 -3.24 1.80
C GLY A 28 9.87 -3.56 0.35
N VAL A 29 9.51 -4.77 -0.06
CA VAL A 29 9.85 -5.34 -1.37
C VAL A 29 8.73 -5.21 -2.40
N MET A 30 7.54 -4.77 -2.00
CA MET A 30 6.40 -4.67 -2.92
C MET A 30 6.54 -3.47 -3.83
N ASP A 31 6.34 -3.70 -5.13
CA ASP A 31 6.30 -2.63 -6.13
C ASP A 31 4.89 -2.02 -6.17
N ILE A 32 4.59 -1.21 -5.17
CA ILE A 32 3.26 -0.60 -5.03
C ILE A 32 2.95 0.33 -6.20
N SER A 33 3.92 1.14 -6.63
CA SER A 33 3.75 2.00 -7.80
C SER A 33 3.41 1.21 -9.06
N GLY A 34 4.07 0.07 -9.26
CA GLY A 34 3.77 -0.82 -10.39
C GLY A 34 2.37 -1.40 -10.31
N ILE A 35 1.93 -1.79 -9.11
CA ILE A 35 0.57 -2.29 -8.89
C ILE A 35 -0.46 -1.20 -9.24
N LEU A 36 -0.25 0.03 -8.75
CA LEU A 36 -1.16 1.14 -9.03
C LEU A 36 -1.19 1.49 -10.52
N THR A 37 -0.04 1.45 -11.18
CA THR A 37 0.05 1.67 -12.63
C THR A 37 -0.75 0.62 -13.39
N ALA A 38 -0.61 -0.65 -13.02
CA ALA A 38 -1.36 -1.74 -13.65
C ALA A 38 -2.88 -1.57 -13.45
N LEU A 39 -3.32 -1.19 -12.25
CA LEU A 39 -4.73 -0.92 -11.97
C LEU A 39 -5.25 0.23 -12.83
N ASP A 40 -4.49 1.28 -12.98
CA ASP A 40 -4.83 2.42 -13.82
C ASP A 40 -4.98 2.00 -15.29
N GLN A 41 -4.05 1.19 -15.80
CA GLN A 41 -4.04 0.72 -17.18
C GLN A 41 -5.26 -0.13 -17.52
N VAL A 42 -5.80 -0.89 -16.58
CA VAL A 42 -7.00 -1.69 -16.80
C VAL A 42 -8.30 -0.94 -16.49
N GLY A 43 -8.20 0.35 -16.15
CA GLY A 43 -9.36 1.19 -15.87
C GLY A 43 -10.04 0.85 -14.56
N PHE A 44 -9.28 0.44 -13.54
CA PHE A 44 -9.85 0.09 -12.24
C PHE A 44 -10.59 1.28 -11.62
N GLU A 45 -11.84 1.02 -11.21
CA GLU A 45 -12.65 1.95 -10.43
C GLU A 45 -13.15 1.23 -9.18
N GLY A 46 -12.76 1.72 -8.01
CA GLY A 46 -13.13 1.07 -6.76
C GLY A 46 -12.29 1.60 -5.60
N TYR A 47 -12.18 0.78 -4.58
CA TYR A 47 -11.51 1.15 -3.34
C TYR A 47 -10.16 0.46 -3.22
N VAL A 48 -9.16 1.24 -2.81
CA VAL A 48 -7.85 0.73 -2.40
C VAL A 48 -7.76 0.89 -0.90
N CYS A 49 -7.55 -0.22 -0.20
CA CYS A 49 -7.52 -0.27 1.25
C CYS A 49 -6.12 -0.59 1.75
N ASP A 50 -5.69 0.11 2.79
CA ASP A 50 -4.48 -0.22 3.51
C ASP A 50 -4.73 -1.42 4.42
N GLU A 51 -4.04 -2.53 4.18
CA GLU A 51 -4.11 -3.70 5.03
C GLU A 51 -3.09 -3.56 6.17
N TYR A 52 -3.50 -2.85 7.22
CA TYR A 52 -2.62 -2.51 8.32
C TYR A 52 -2.66 -3.57 9.42
N GLU A 53 -1.54 -4.28 9.64
CA GLU A 53 -1.48 -5.47 10.48
C GLU A 53 -0.97 -5.22 11.91
N LYS A 54 -1.17 -4.02 12.46
CA LYS A 54 -0.71 -3.66 13.81
C LYS A 54 -1.19 -4.63 14.88
N TYR A 55 -2.42 -5.13 14.76
CA TYR A 55 -3.00 -6.07 15.71
C TYR A 55 -2.16 -7.35 15.82
N TRP A 56 -1.67 -7.85 14.67
CA TRP A 56 -0.90 -9.09 14.62
C TRP A 56 0.59 -8.88 14.88
N TYR A 57 1.10 -7.67 14.66
CA TYR A 57 2.51 -7.31 14.76
C TYR A 57 2.69 -6.01 15.55
N PRO A 58 2.33 -6.01 16.85
CA PRO A 58 2.28 -4.76 17.63
C PRO A 58 3.64 -4.06 17.77
N ASP A 59 4.75 -4.82 17.70
CA ASP A 59 6.10 -4.27 17.88
C ASP A 59 6.77 -3.90 16.55
N LEU A 60 6.18 -4.24 15.40
CA LEU A 60 6.79 -4.01 14.10
C LEU A 60 6.25 -2.78 13.38
N LEU A 61 5.09 -2.30 13.75
CA LEU A 61 4.43 -1.17 13.12
C LEU A 61 4.14 -0.09 14.15
N PRO A 62 4.21 1.19 13.76
CA PRO A 62 3.78 2.28 14.64
C PRO A 62 2.28 2.20 14.92
N ASP A 63 1.79 3.05 15.81
CA ASP A 63 0.36 3.15 16.08
C ASP A 63 -0.42 3.40 14.78
N PRO A 64 -1.70 2.94 14.69
CA PRO A 64 -2.47 3.05 13.45
C PRO A 64 -2.59 4.48 12.92
N GLU A 65 -2.75 5.47 13.79
CA GLU A 65 -2.87 6.87 13.36
C GLU A 65 -1.63 7.32 12.57
N SER A 66 -0.45 7.11 13.12
CA SER A 66 0.82 7.47 12.46
C SER A 66 1.13 6.61 11.26
N GLY A 67 0.97 5.30 11.40
CA GLY A 67 1.33 4.35 10.35
C GLY A 67 0.41 4.43 9.14
N MET A 68 -0.88 4.49 9.35
CA MET A 68 -1.85 4.60 8.27
C MET A 68 -1.75 5.95 7.57
N LYS A 69 -1.47 7.01 8.33
CA LYS A 69 -1.22 8.34 7.74
C LYS A 69 -0.02 8.29 6.79
N HIS A 70 1.09 7.69 7.22
CA HIS A 70 2.26 7.50 6.37
C HIS A 70 1.92 6.74 5.10
N ASN A 71 1.18 5.64 5.22
CA ASN A 71 0.81 4.80 4.09
C ASN A 71 -0.08 5.55 3.10
N ILE A 72 -1.08 6.28 3.60
CA ILE A 72 -1.97 7.07 2.75
C ILE A 72 -1.21 8.18 2.03
N GLU A 73 -0.35 8.90 2.72
CA GLU A 73 0.47 9.96 2.11
C GLU A 73 1.42 9.40 1.04
N THR A 74 2.00 8.24 1.31
CA THR A 74 2.88 7.55 0.35
C THR A 74 2.08 7.13 -0.88
N LEU A 75 0.90 6.55 -0.67
CA LEU A 75 0.02 6.13 -1.75
C LEU A 75 -0.41 7.30 -2.64
N LEU A 76 -0.79 8.42 -2.04
CA LEU A 76 -1.17 9.63 -2.78
C LEU A 76 -0.01 10.19 -3.61
N ARG A 77 1.21 10.18 -3.09
CA ARG A 77 2.39 10.59 -3.87
C ARG A 77 2.60 9.70 -5.08
N MET A 78 2.44 8.39 -4.91
CA MET A 78 2.57 7.44 -6.01
C MET A 78 1.50 7.66 -7.06
N LEU A 79 0.25 7.89 -6.65
CA LEU A 79 -0.86 8.17 -7.56
C LEU A 79 -0.64 9.46 -8.35
N ARG A 80 -0.13 10.51 -7.72
CA ARG A 80 0.25 11.75 -8.41
C ARG A 80 1.31 11.49 -9.47
N SER A 81 2.29 10.70 -9.13
CA SER A 81 3.41 10.37 -10.01
C SER A 81 2.96 9.66 -11.28
N ILE A 82 1.95 8.81 -11.20
CA ILE A 82 1.40 8.09 -12.35
C ILE A 82 0.19 8.80 -13.00
N GLY A 83 -0.22 9.95 -12.47
CA GLY A 83 -1.31 10.75 -13.03
C GLY A 83 -2.71 10.23 -12.77
N SER A 84 -2.89 9.30 -11.83
CA SER A 84 -4.17 8.65 -11.55
C SER A 84 -4.92 9.23 -10.35
N LEU A 85 -4.52 10.40 -9.88
CA LEU A 85 -5.13 11.00 -8.71
C LEU A 85 -6.58 11.40 -9.02
N PRO A 86 -7.55 11.03 -8.15
CA PRO A 86 -8.93 11.46 -8.33
C PRO A 86 -9.06 12.99 -8.35
N ASP A 87 -10.06 13.51 -9.06
CA ASP A 87 -10.22 14.96 -9.24
C ASP A 87 -10.30 15.73 -7.92
N TYR A 88 -10.98 15.19 -6.94
CA TYR A 88 -11.09 15.83 -5.63
C TYR A 88 -9.74 15.93 -4.87
N CYS A 89 -8.78 15.10 -5.21
CA CYS A 89 -7.44 15.13 -4.63
C CYS A 89 -6.49 16.08 -5.35
N ARG A 90 -6.88 16.60 -6.51
CA ARG A 90 -6.05 17.50 -7.33
C ARG A 90 -6.22 18.98 -6.98
N ARG A 91 -7.12 19.25 -6.08
CA ARG A 91 -7.48 20.64 -5.69
C ARG A 91 -6.51 21.23 -4.69
#